data_f00d8b6b6a97cb14fcd5f24be73e55db
#
_entry.id   f00d8b6b6a97cb14fcd5f24be73e55db
#
_cell.length_a   1.000
_cell.length_b   1.000
_cell.length_c   1.000
_cell.angle_alpha   90.00
_cell.angle_beta   90.00
_cell.angle_gamma   90.00
#
_symmetry.space_group_name_H-M   'P 1'
#
loop_
_entity.id
_entity.type
_entity.pdbx_description
1 polymer ?
#
loop_
_entity_poly.entity_id
_entity_poly.type
_entity_poly.pdbx_seq_one_letter_code
_entity_poly.pdbx_strand_id
1 'polypeptide(L)'
;MKFGFEIVKKLAGKLGRAGVITTSHGEIETPAYVTVGTKATVKSLTPEMLNAIGAQVVLANTYHLYLQPGSELVAKAGGFAKFMNWRGPTMTDSGGFQVFSLGAAFGERVSKVAKGEISAGPEFSRSSGRPQVNLL
;
A
#
# COMPACT_ATOMS: atom_id res chain seq x y z
N MET A 1 -13.56 8.45 15.66
CA MET A 1 -12.38 8.26 16.54
C MET A 1 -11.25 9.11 15.98
N LYS A 2 -10.49 9.83 16.83
CA LYS A 2 -9.42 10.74 16.38
C LYS A 2 -8.13 9.94 16.23
N PHE A 3 -7.35 10.17 15.15
CA PHE A 3 -6.02 9.60 15.00
C PHE A 3 -5.11 10.05 16.13
N GLY A 4 -4.36 9.12 16.72
CA GLY A 4 -3.48 9.42 17.87
C GLY A 4 -2.36 8.40 18.04
N PHE A 5 -1.39 8.78 18.86
CA PHE A 5 -0.33 7.89 19.33
C PHE A 5 -0.09 8.10 20.82
N GLU A 6 -0.10 7.02 21.59
CA GLU A 6 0.18 7.03 23.02
C GLU A 6 1.36 6.12 23.34
N ILE A 7 2.27 6.60 24.19
CA ILE A 7 3.38 5.79 24.69
C ILE A 7 2.91 5.08 25.96
N VAL A 8 2.79 3.77 25.90
CA VAL A 8 2.37 2.90 27.02
C VAL A 8 3.54 2.59 27.95
N LYS A 9 4.74 2.37 27.39
CA LYS A 9 5.92 2.01 28.17
C LYS A 9 7.21 2.55 27.56
N LYS A 10 8.11 3.03 28.38
CA LYS A 10 9.46 3.44 27.99
C LYS A 10 10.50 2.52 28.64
N LEU A 11 11.56 2.23 27.93
CA LEU A 11 12.71 1.54 28.48
C LEU A 11 13.58 2.52 29.27
N ALA A 12 13.84 2.22 30.54
CA ALA A 12 14.59 3.11 31.42
C ALA A 12 16.00 3.42 30.86
N GLY A 13 16.37 4.69 30.80
CA GLY A 13 17.68 5.15 30.33
C GLY A 13 17.96 4.93 28.84
N LYS A 14 16.96 4.55 28.00
CA LYS A 14 17.11 4.28 26.56
C LYS A 14 15.98 4.88 25.76
N LEU A 15 16.13 4.93 24.43
CA LEU A 15 15.12 5.47 23.51
C LEU A 15 13.99 4.49 23.17
N GLY A 16 14.13 3.21 23.55
CA GLY A 16 13.13 2.19 23.30
C GLY A 16 11.81 2.48 23.99
N ARG A 17 10.70 2.30 23.26
CA ARG A 17 9.34 2.52 23.78
C ARG A 17 8.34 1.60 23.10
N ALA A 18 7.30 1.24 23.83
CA ALA A 18 6.08 0.64 23.30
C ALA A 18 4.96 1.66 23.36
N GLY A 19 4.04 1.59 22.44
CA GLY A 19 2.90 2.50 22.37
C GLY A 19 1.78 1.93 21.55
N VAL A 20 0.70 2.71 21.39
CA VAL A 20 -0.47 2.36 20.60
C VAL A 20 -0.76 3.48 19.62
N ILE A 21 -0.92 3.14 18.34
CA ILE A 21 -1.46 4.03 17.31
C ILE A 21 -2.96 3.77 17.23
N THR A 22 -3.78 4.79 17.51
CA THR A 22 -5.24 4.73 17.37
C THR A 22 -5.63 5.25 15.99
N THR A 23 -6.41 4.47 15.23
CA THR A 23 -6.95 4.85 13.93
C THR A 23 -8.47 4.70 13.92
N SER A 24 -9.13 5.23 12.88
CA SER A 24 -10.58 5.02 12.68
C SER A 24 -10.95 3.55 12.42
N HIS A 25 -9.98 2.70 12.11
CA HIS A 25 -10.17 1.29 11.75
C HIS A 25 -9.62 0.31 12.78
N GLY A 26 -9.18 0.80 13.93
CA GLY A 26 -8.64 0.00 15.02
C GLY A 26 -7.30 0.51 15.53
N GLU A 27 -6.72 -0.21 16.45
CA GLU A 27 -5.46 0.11 17.10
C GLU A 27 -4.31 -0.73 16.56
N ILE A 28 -3.11 -0.18 16.65
CA ILE A 28 -1.85 -0.86 16.28
C ILE A 28 -0.91 -0.73 17.47
N GLU A 29 -0.62 -1.84 18.11
CA GLU A 29 0.39 -1.91 19.17
C GLU A 29 1.79 -1.81 18.57
N THR A 30 2.62 -0.94 19.11
CA THR A 30 3.99 -0.73 18.61
C THR A 30 5.04 -1.17 19.62
N PRO A 31 6.15 -1.75 19.15
CA PRO A 31 6.56 -1.93 17.75
C PRO A 31 5.68 -2.94 17.02
N ALA A 32 5.32 -2.64 15.77
CA ALA A 32 4.51 -3.50 14.92
C ALA A 32 5.22 -3.86 13.63
N TYR A 33 4.97 -5.06 13.13
CA TYR A 33 5.33 -5.42 11.76
C TYR A 33 4.24 -4.95 10.81
N VAL A 34 4.61 -4.18 9.80
CA VAL A 34 3.69 -3.72 8.76
C VAL A 34 3.70 -4.73 7.60
N THR A 35 2.63 -5.48 7.48
CA THR A 35 2.50 -6.49 6.43
C THR A 35 2.33 -5.83 5.07
N VAL A 36 3.16 -6.21 4.09
CA VAL A 36 3.14 -5.58 2.76
C VAL A 36 2.24 -6.34 1.80
N GLY A 37 1.19 -5.67 1.34
CA GLY A 37 0.25 -6.13 0.31
C GLY A 37 0.31 -5.21 -0.91
N THR A 38 1.35 -5.30 -1.71
CA THR A 38 1.74 -4.34 -2.77
C THR A 38 0.59 -3.91 -3.70
N LYS A 39 -0.24 -4.86 -4.14
CA LYS A 39 -1.40 -4.62 -5.03
C LYS A 39 -2.72 -4.98 -4.33
N ALA A 40 -2.88 -4.57 -3.08
CA ALA A 40 -4.00 -4.96 -2.23
C ALA A 40 -4.10 -6.48 -2.02
N THR A 41 -2.97 -7.17 -2.01
CA THR A 41 -2.88 -8.58 -1.69
C THR A 41 -1.52 -8.90 -1.10
N VAL A 42 -1.50 -9.67 -0.03
CA VAL A 42 -0.28 -10.25 0.52
C VAL A 42 -0.03 -11.57 -0.18
N LYS A 43 1.16 -11.72 -0.76
CA LYS A 43 1.50 -12.88 -1.55
C LYS A 43 1.33 -14.17 -0.74
N SER A 44 0.55 -15.11 -1.25
CA SER A 44 0.29 -16.44 -0.67
C SER A 44 -0.45 -16.44 0.68
N LEU A 45 -1.02 -15.32 1.12
CA LEU A 45 -1.80 -15.23 2.35
C LEU A 45 -3.17 -14.59 2.09
N THR A 46 -4.21 -15.17 2.66
CA THR A 46 -5.54 -14.57 2.68
C THR A 46 -5.67 -13.57 3.85
N PRO A 47 -6.63 -12.64 3.81
CA PRO A 47 -6.90 -11.75 4.94
C PRO A 47 -7.20 -12.49 6.25
N GLU A 48 -7.87 -13.65 6.17
CA GLU A 48 -8.16 -14.50 7.32
C GLU A 48 -6.89 -15.09 7.92
N MET A 49 -5.94 -15.53 7.09
CA MET A 49 -4.63 -16.02 7.55
C MET A 49 -3.83 -14.89 8.20
N LEU A 50 -3.88 -13.67 7.64
CA LEU A 50 -3.23 -12.50 8.25
C LEU A 50 -3.80 -12.19 9.63
N ASN A 51 -5.12 -12.25 9.79
CA ASN A 51 -5.77 -12.08 11.08
C ASN A 51 -5.36 -13.19 12.07
N ALA A 52 -5.31 -14.44 11.61
CA ALA A 52 -4.95 -15.58 12.46
C ALA A 52 -3.51 -15.52 13.00
N ILE A 53 -2.58 -14.94 12.25
CA ILE A 53 -1.19 -14.71 12.70
C ILE A 53 -1.00 -13.39 13.46
N GLY A 54 -2.07 -12.61 13.71
CA GLY A 54 -2.03 -11.38 14.48
C GLY A 54 -1.49 -10.17 13.73
N ALA A 55 -1.56 -10.15 12.40
CA ALA A 55 -1.23 -8.95 11.64
C ALA A 55 -2.21 -7.82 12.02
N GLN A 56 -1.67 -6.65 12.39
CA GLN A 56 -2.48 -5.53 12.86
C GLN A 56 -2.72 -4.47 11.77
N VAL A 57 -1.82 -4.40 10.78
CA VAL A 57 -1.86 -3.39 9.73
C VAL A 57 -1.32 -3.94 8.42
N VAL A 58 -1.92 -3.52 7.31
CA VAL A 58 -1.47 -3.86 5.96
C VAL A 58 -1.12 -2.60 5.19
N LEU A 59 0.03 -2.64 4.52
CA LEU A 59 0.50 -1.57 3.64
C LEU A 59 0.34 -1.96 2.19
N ALA A 60 -0.21 -1.07 1.37
CA ALA A 60 -0.18 -1.17 -0.09
C ALA A 60 0.69 -0.08 -0.70
N ASN A 61 1.27 -0.36 -1.84
CA ASN A 61 2.07 0.62 -2.57
C ASN A 61 1.19 1.40 -3.55
N THR A 62 1.13 2.72 -3.38
CA THR A 62 0.28 3.61 -4.17
C THR A 62 0.56 3.53 -5.67
N TYR A 63 1.84 3.50 -6.07
CA TYR A 63 2.23 3.40 -7.46
C TYR A 63 1.74 2.09 -8.11
N HIS A 64 1.89 0.97 -7.39
CA HIS A 64 1.44 -0.32 -7.90
C HIS A 64 -0.09 -0.44 -7.96
N LEU A 65 -0.81 0.13 -6.98
CA LEU A 65 -2.28 0.19 -7.01
C LEU A 65 -2.79 1.04 -8.16
N TYR A 66 -2.10 2.16 -8.46
CA TYR A 66 -2.44 3.03 -9.59
C TYR A 66 -2.28 2.32 -10.93
N LEU A 67 -1.18 1.56 -11.11
CA LEU A 67 -0.94 0.80 -12.33
C LEU A 67 -1.89 -0.40 -12.47
N GLN A 68 -2.15 -1.09 -11.37
CA GLN A 68 -3.00 -2.28 -11.34
C GLN A 68 -3.43 -2.59 -9.91
N PRO A 69 -4.74 -2.63 -9.62
CA PRO A 69 -5.89 -2.71 -10.54
C PRO A 69 -6.35 -1.37 -11.12
N GLY A 70 -5.81 -0.25 -10.65
CA GLY A 70 -6.23 1.10 -10.99
C GLY A 70 -7.10 1.73 -9.92
N SER A 71 -6.99 3.05 -9.78
CA SER A 71 -7.68 3.83 -8.73
C SER A 71 -9.21 3.74 -8.81
N GLU A 72 -9.77 3.71 -10.02
CA GLU A 72 -11.22 3.64 -10.22
C GLU A 72 -11.81 2.34 -9.69
N LEU A 73 -11.15 1.20 -9.94
CA LEU A 73 -11.64 -0.09 -9.47
C LEU A 73 -11.59 -0.17 -7.94
N VAL A 74 -10.50 0.32 -7.33
CA VAL A 74 -10.36 0.39 -5.87
C VAL A 74 -11.44 1.30 -5.27
N ALA A 75 -11.72 2.46 -5.89
CA ALA A 75 -12.76 3.38 -5.45
C ALA A 75 -14.16 2.75 -5.54
N LYS A 76 -14.48 2.07 -6.66
CA LYS A 76 -15.77 1.34 -6.84
C LYS A 76 -15.96 0.24 -5.80
N ALA A 77 -14.89 -0.40 -5.35
CA ALA A 77 -14.94 -1.39 -4.28
C ALA A 77 -15.14 -0.78 -2.88
N GLY A 78 -15.09 0.54 -2.77
CA GLY A 78 -15.23 1.28 -1.51
C GLY A 78 -13.90 1.48 -0.76
N GLY A 79 -12.80 1.53 -1.48
CA GLY A 79 -11.46 1.80 -0.97
C GLY A 79 -10.60 0.55 -0.80
N PHE A 80 -9.33 0.78 -0.47
CA PHE A 80 -8.29 -0.26 -0.40
C PHE A 80 -8.65 -1.39 0.57
N ALA A 81 -9.08 -1.07 1.79
CA ALA A 81 -9.41 -2.07 2.80
C ALA A 81 -10.54 -3.01 2.34
N LYS A 82 -11.62 -2.44 1.77
CA LYS A 82 -12.73 -3.24 1.24
C LYS A 82 -12.34 -4.06 0.02
N PHE A 83 -11.54 -3.47 -0.87
CA PHE A 83 -11.03 -4.18 -2.05
C PHE A 83 -10.21 -5.41 -1.67
N MET A 84 -9.41 -5.30 -0.60
CA MET A 84 -8.59 -6.38 -0.06
C MET A 84 -9.38 -7.36 0.85
N ASN A 85 -10.62 -7.04 1.23
CA ASN A 85 -11.38 -7.72 2.29
C ASN A 85 -10.66 -7.67 3.66
N TRP A 86 -9.95 -6.58 3.94
CA TRP A 86 -9.26 -6.35 5.20
C TRP A 86 -10.07 -5.42 6.10
N ARG A 87 -10.25 -5.78 7.38
CA ARG A 87 -11.06 -5.01 8.33
C ARG A 87 -10.27 -4.12 9.27
N GLY A 88 -8.97 -4.35 9.37
CA GLY A 88 -8.07 -3.59 10.24
C GLY A 88 -7.51 -2.31 9.61
N PRO A 89 -6.64 -1.62 10.32
CA PRO A 89 -5.89 -0.48 9.83
C PRO A 89 -5.14 -0.77 8.53
N THR A 90 -5.10 0.24 7.67
CA THR A 90 -4.37 0.19 6.40
C THR A 90 -3.42 1.38 6.28
N MET A 91 -2.36 1.20 5.52
CA MET A 91 -1.36 2.21 5.23
C MET A 91 -1.03 2.21 3.75
N THR A 92 -0.74 3.35 3.17
CA THR A 92 -0.19 3.47 1.81
C THR A 92 1.05 4.36 1.84
N ASP A 93 2.00 4.06 0.97
CA ASP A 93 3.13 4.94 0.72
C ASP A 93 2.81 6.01 -0.33
N SER A 94 3.74 6.95 -0.58
CA SER A 94 3.59 7.96 -1.63
C SER A 94 3.82 7.42 -3.04
N GLY A 95 4.49 6.27 -3.18
CA GLY A 95 4.93 5.73 -4.46
C GLY A 95 6.03 6.56 -5.16
N GLY A 96 6.55 7.61 -4.53
CA GLY A 96 7.48 8.56 -5.15
C GLY A 96 8.77 7.91 -5.64
N PHE A 97 9.37 7.03 -4.85
CA PHE A 97 10.57 6.31 -5.25
C PHE A 97 10.36 5.49 -6.54
N GLN A 98 9.23 4.78 -6.64
CA GLN A 98 8.90 3.96 -7.81
C GLN A 98 8.68 4.83 -9.06
N VAL A 99 8.02 5.97 -8.90
CA VAL A 99 7.83 6.93 -10.01
C VAL A 99 9.16 7.39 -10.56
N PHE A 100 10.10 7.78 -9.70
CA PHE A 100 11.42 8.24 -10.13
C PHE A 100 12.32 7.11 -10.64
N SER A 101 12.44 6.01 -9.90
CA SER A 101 13.37 4.93 -10.24
C SER A 101 12.93 4.14 -11.47
N LEU A 102 11.65 3.82 -11.59
CA LEU A 102 11.12 3.09 -12.75
C LEU A 102 10.94 4.03 -13.96
N GLY A 103 10.61 5.29 -13.75
CA GLY A 103 10.57 6.29 -14.81
C GLY A 103 11.92 6.50 -15.45
N ALA A 104 13.01 6.55 -14.66
CA ALA A 104 14.39 6.67 -15.17
C ALA A 104 14.84 5.39 -15.91
N ALA A 105 14.39 4.20 -15.50
CA ALA A 105 14.76 2.93 -16.12
C ALA A 105 14.12 2.70 -17.50
N PHE A 106 12.98 3.35 -17.79
CA PHE A 106 12.24 3.19 -19.04
C PHE A 106 12.58 4.25 -20.12
N GLY A 107 13.66 5.04 -19.94
CA GLY A 107 14.13 6.04 -20.91
C GLY A 107 13.25 7.29 -20.95
N GLU A 108 13.51 8.23 -21.87
CA GLU A 108 12.99 9.61 -21.94
C GLU A 108 11.46 9.85 -21.81
N ARG A 109 10.67 8.84 -21.62
CA ARG A 109 9.28 8.93 -21.20
C ARG A 109 9.17 8.96 -19.68
N VAL A 110 9.73 10.00 -19.07
CA VAL A 110 9.37 10.39 -17.71
C VAL A 110 7.86 10.40 -17.62
N SER A 111 7.36 9.59 -16.70
CA SER A 111 6.00 9.44 -16.23
C SER A 111 5.01 10.46 -16.82
N LYS A 112 3.90 9.99 -17.37
CA LYS A 112 2.74 10.82 -17.77
C LYS A 112 2.28 11.79 -16.67
N VAL A 113 2.56 11.48 -15.42
CA VAL A 113 2.29 12.31 -14.24
C VAL A 113 3.14 13.59 -14.23
N ALA A 114 4.39 13.55 -14.73
CA ALA A 114 5.28 14.72 -14.75
C ALA A 114 4.91 15.75 -15.85
N LYS A 115 4.07 15.40 -16.81
CA LYS A 115 3.63 16.30 -17.89
C LYS A 115 2.25 16.92 -17.70
N GLY A 116 1.64 16.77 -16.51
CA GLY A 116 0.35 17.43 -16.20
C GLY A 116 -0.87 16.93 -16.99
N GLU A 117 -0.72 15.90 -17.80
CA GLU A 117 -1.84 15.25 -18.46
C GLU A 117 -2.37 14.13 -17.57
N ILE A 118 -3.37 14.44 -16.74
CA ILE A 118 -4.25 13.44 -16.15
C ILE A 118 -5.18 12.96 -17.27
N SER A 119 -4.64 12.21 -18.22
CA SER A 119 -5.50 11.44 -19.10
C SER A 119 -6.00 10.22 -18.32
N ALA A 120 -7.29 9.97 -18.39
CA ALA A 120 -7.92 8.73 -17.92
C ALA A 120 -7.00 7.55 -18.25
N GLY A 121 -6.87 6.62 -17.27
CA GLY A 121 -5.90 5.54 -17.31
C GLY A 121 -5.79 4.84 -18.66
N PRO A 122 -4.70 4.13 -18.94
CA PRO A 122 -4.47 3.54 -20.24
C PRO A 122 -5.65 2.67 -20.62
N GLU A 123 -6.34 3.02 -21.70
CA GLU A 123 -7.25 2.09 -22.37
C GLU A 123 -6.45 0.84 -22.65
N PHE A 124 -6.85 -0.24 -22.00
CA PHE A 124 -6.24 -1.54 -22.20
C PHE A 124 -6.69 -2.07 -23.59
N SER A 125 -5.99 -1.61 -24.62
CA SER A 125 -6.11 -2.21 -25.96
C SER A 125 -5.71 -3.68 -25.86
N ARG A 126 -6.68 -4.57 -26.08
CA ARG A 126 -6.51 -6.03 -26.11
C ARG A 126 -5.79 -6.50 -27.37
N SER A 127 -4.76 -5.82 -27.83
CA SER A 127 -3.98 -6.31 -28.95
C SER A 127 -2.48 -6.19 -28.67
N SER A 128 -1.84 -7.33 -28.69
CA SER A 128 -0.41 -7.61 -28.87
C SER A 128 0.55 -7.19 -27.75
N GLY A 129 1.09 -8.19 -27.07
CA GLY A 129 2.39 -8.14 -26.43
C GLY A 129 2.37 -7.85 -24.93
N ARG A 130 2.29 -8.88 -24.10
CA ARG A 130 2.67 -8.79 -22.70
C ARG A 130 4.13 -8.38 -22.59
N PRO A 131 4.49 -7.28 -21.89
CA PRO A 131 5.87 -7.10 -21.49
C PRO A 131 6.22 -8.24 -20.54
N GLN A 132 7.22 -9.03 -20.90
CA GLN A 132 7.83 -10.00 -19.97
C GLN A 132 8.54 -9.19 -18.90
N VAL A 133 7.99 -9.15 -17.71
CA VAL A 133 8.70 -8.67 -16.53
C VAL A 133 9.48 -9.84 -15.98
N ASN A 134 10.77 -9.93 -16.30
CA ASN A 134 11.67 -10.81 -15.60
C ASN A 134 11.80 -10.34 -14.16
N LEU A 135 11.21 -11.07 -13.22
CA LEU A 135 11.46 -10.95 -11.81
C LEU A 135 12.75 -11.75 -11.52
N LEU A 136 13.83 -11.04 -11.24
CA LEU A 136 14.94 -11.55 -10.44
C LEU A 136 14.63 -11.36 -8.96
#